data_c616464dc95afec00ae68c8c5202da77
#
_entry.id   c616464dc95afec00ae68c8c5202da77
#
_cell.length_a   1.000
_cell.length_b   1.000
_cell.length_c   1.000
_cell.angle_alpha   90.00
_cell.angle_beta   90.00
_cell.angle_gamma   90.00
#
_symmetry.space_group_name_H-M   'P 1'
#
loop_
_entity.id
_entity.type
_entity.pdbx_description
1 polymer ?
#
loop_
_entity_poly.entity_id
_entity_poly.type
_entity_poly.pdbx_seq_one_letter_code
_entity_poly.pdbx_strand_id
1 'polypeptide(L)'
;APPMLSFAGYHIIRMLDRKQMEPFDELKADIIRALKTRNIREKIADERLKEMAETSKTGKTEAQIMDEKAAELSEKEQSLKYLIAEYHDGLLLYEISNRMIWEKAAQDEAALTAYFKKHKKTYQWDSPRYKGIAYYVKEASDVKKVKQCLRGKAFEEWPEVLRKAFNTDNTLRIRVEKGLFKQGDNALIDREVFHKDTTVVQQKDCPVAGVYGKLLKAPKEMSDVRGL
;
A
#
# COMPACT_ATOMS: atom_id res chain seq x y z
N ALA A 1 13.92 47.67 -9.56
CA ALA A 1 14.63 47.08 -8.44
C ALA A 1 15.85 46.33 -8.97
N PRO A 2 16.97 46.23 -8.24
CA PRO A 2 18.10 45.37 -8.64
C PRO A 2 17.67 43.92 -8.69
N PRO A 3 18.39 43.08 -9.48
CA PRO A 3 18.11 41.65 -9.53
C PRO A 3 18.23 41.00 -8.13
N MET A 4 17.25 40.22 -7.75
CA MET A 4 17.28 39.47 -6.49
C MET A 4 17.76 38.04 -6.76
N LEU A 5 18.69 37.55 -5.94
CA LEU A 5 19.14 36.15 -5.95
C LEU A 5 18.28 35.30 -5.04
N SER A 6 17.79 34.15 -5.53
CA SER A 6 17.16 33.09 -4.76
C SER A 6 17.84 31.75 -5.07
N PHE A 7 17.43 30.69 -4.40
CA PHE A 7 17.90 29.35 -4.70
C PHE A 7 17.57 28.86 -6.14
N ALA A 8 16.61 29.51 -6.81
CA ALA A 8 16.21 29.23 -8.19
C ALA A 8 16.92 30.12 -9.24
N GLY A 9 17.81 31.03 -8.81
CA GLY A 9 18.58 31.94 -9.69
C GLY A 9 18.27 33.41 -9.48
N TYR A 10 18.66 34.24 -10.44
CA TYR A 10 18.43 35.69 -10.42
C TYR A 10 17.03 36.02 -10.94
N HIS A 11 16.30 36.83 -10.19
CA HIS A 11 14.97 37.29 -10.54
C HIS A 11 14.97 38.80 -10.78
N ILE A 12 14.37 39.21 -11.89
CA ILE A 12 14.11 40.62 -12.19
C ILE A 12 12.61 40.85 -11.96
N ILE A 13 12.29 41.64 -10.95
CA ILE A 13 10.91 41.93 -10.57
C ILE A 13 10.56 43.35 -11.04
N ARG A 14 9.52 43.44 -11.88
CA ARG A 14 8.90 44.71 -12.29
C ARG A 14 7.53 44.81 -11.69
N MET A 15 7.31 45.80 -10.82
CA MET A 15 5.97 46.10 -10.32
C MET A 15 5.17 46.76 -11.45
N LEU A 16 4.11 46.14 -11.89
CA LEU A 16 3.23 46.64 -12.94
C LEU A 16 2.08 47.47 -12.39
N ASP A 17 1.61 47.12 -11.22
CA ASP A 17 0.51 47.80 -10.58
C ASP A 17 0.56 47.62 -9.04
N ARG A 18 -0.11 48.50 -8.32
CA ARG A 18 -0.22 48.43 -6.85
C ARG A 18 -1.70 48.57 -6.46
N LYS A 19 -2.32 47.46 -6.14
CA LYS A 19 -3.71 47.43 -5.64
C LYS A 19 -3.71 47.69 -4.12
N GLN A 20 -4.64 48.52 -3.67
CA GLN A 20 -4.94 48.62 -2.23
C GLN A 20 -5.61 47.35 -1.74
N MET A 21 -5.46 47.07 -0.45
CA MET A 21 -6.13 45.91 0.16
C MET A 21 -7.65 46.06 0.05
N GLU A 22 -8.32 45.03 -0.41
CA GLU A 22 -9.76 45.00 -0.52
C GLU A 22 -10.42 45.09 0.87
N PRO A 23 -11.62 45.62 0.98
CA PRO A 23 -12.37 45.64 2.25
C PRO A 23 -12.53 44.24 2.84
N PHE A 24 -12.61 44.14 4.18
CA PHE A 24 -12.73 42.86 4.87
C PHE A 24 -13.88 41.98 4.36
N ASP A 25 -15.01 42.59 4.04
CA ASP A 25 -16.19 41.84 3.57
C ASP A 25 -15.95 41.13 2.23
N GLU A 26 -15.15 41.71 1.34
CA GLU A 26 -14.73 41.08 0.09
C GLU A 26 -13.69 39.96 0.31
N LEU A 27 -12.77 40.13 1.28
CA LEU A 27 -11.73 39.18 1.60
C LEU A 27 -12.19 38.06 2.53
N LYS A 28 -13.35 38.18 3.18
CA LYS A 28 -13.83 37.23 4.20
C LYS A 28 -13.84 35.79 3.75
N ALA A 29 -14.28 35.52 2.52
CA ALA A 29 -14.32 34.15 1.99
C ALA A 29 -12.93 33.57 1.80
N ASP A 30 -11.97 34.36 1.34
CA ASP A 30 -10.59 33.93 1.13
C ASP A 30 -9.83 33.75 2.45
N ILE A 31 -10.09 34.63 3.42
CA ILE A 31 -9.58 34.48 4.80
C ILE A 31 -10.08 33.18 5.41
N ILE A 32 -11.38 32.88 5.33
CA ILE A 32 -11.96 31.62 5.83
C ILE A 32 -11.31 30.41 5.14
N ARG A 33 -11.12 30.48 3.82
CA ARG A 33 -10.45 29.43 3.07
C ARG A 33 -9.00 29.24 3.54
N ALA A 34 -8.26 30.32 3.71
CA ALA A 34 -6.87 30.31 4.19
C ALA A 34 -6.77 29.73 5.62
N LEU A 35 -7.68 30.12 6.52
CA LEU A 35 -7.73 29.59 7.89
C LEU A 35 -8.00 28.08 7.92
N LYS A 36 -8.93 27.60 7.07
CA LYS A 36 -9.21 26.16 6.92
C LYS A 36 -8.02 25.40 6.35
N THR A 37 -7.40 25.90 5.29
CA THR A 37 -6.25 25.25 4.63
C THR A 37 -5.03 25.16 5.54
N ARG A 38 -4.86 26.12 6.44
CA ARG A 38 -3.74 26.15 7.40
C ARG A 38 -4.03 25.40 8.70
N ASN A 39 -5.20 24.79 8.83
CA ASN A 39 -5.67 24.09 10.04
C ASN A 39 -5.51 24.94 11.30
N ILE A 40 -5.82 26.24 11.19
CA ILE A 40 -5.63 27.19 12.31
C ILE A 40 -6.51 26.83 13.50
N ARG A 41 -7.70 26.29 13.23
CA ARG A 41 -8.64 25.88 14.29
C ARG A 41 -8.05 24.74 15.14
N GLU A 42 -7.46 23.74 14.51
CA GLU A 42 -6.81 22.63 15.20
C GLU A 42 -5.60 23.10 16.00
N LYS A 43 -4.77 23.97 15.41
CA LYS A 43 -3.62 24.54 16.13
C LYS A 43 -4.02 25.31 17.40
N ILE A 44 -5.07 26.12 17.32
CA ILE A 44 -5.58 26.82 18.49
C ILE A 44 -6.11 25.85 19.53
N ALA A 45 -6.80 24.78 19.11
CA ALA A 45 -7.29 23.75 20.02
C ALA A 45 -6.15 23.03 20.73
N ASP A 46 -5.10 22.64 19.99
CA ASP A 46 -3.91 21.99 20.55
C ASP A 46 -3.16 22.88 21.53
N GLU A 47 -2.95 24.16 21.18
CA GLU A 47 -2.31 25.14 22.08
C GLU A 47 -3.14 25.31 23.36
N ARG A 48 -4.44 25.42 23.22
CA ARG A 48 -5.34 25.56 24.38
C ARG A 48 -5.32 24.33 25.29
N LEU A 49 -5.24 23.15 24.70
CA LEU A 49 -5.14 21.88 25.42
C LEU A 49 -3.82 21.79 26.21
N LYS A 50 -2.71 22.21 25.61
CA LYS A 50 -1.41 22.31 26.29
C LYS A 50 -1.44 23.28 27.47
N GLU A 51 -1.97 24.48 27.28
CA GLU A 51 -2.14 25.43 28.38
C GLU A 51 -2.96 24.85 29.53
N MET A 52 -4.04 24.11 29.21
CA MET A 52 -4.87 23.47 30.24
C MET A 52 -4.10 22.38 30.98
N ALA A 53 -3.23 21.62 30.30
CA ALA A 53 -2.40 20.60 30.93
C ALA A 53 -1.34 21.24 31.83
N GLU A 54 -0.64 22.28 31.35
CA GLU A 54 0.39 22.99 32.10
C GLU A 54 -0.17 23.73 33.35
N THR A 55 -1.37 24.27 33.22
CA THR A 55 -2.03 25.01 34.35
C THR A 55 -2.80 24.10 35.30
N SER A 56 -2.89 22.81 34.98
CA SER A 56 -3.59 21.81 35.79
C SER A 56 -2.87 21.59 37.11
N LYS A 57 -3.52 21.99 38.22
CA LYS A 57 -3.03 21.76 39.59
C LYS A 57 -2.87 20.26 39.94
N THR A 58 -3.45 19.39 39.16
CA THR A 58 -3.48 17.91 39.37
C THR A 58 -2.48 17.18 38.51
N GLY A 59 -1.66 17.87 37.69
CA GLY A 59 -0.67 17.25 36.81
C GLY A 59 -1.27 16.35 35.71
N LYS A 60 -2.50 16.66 35.27
CA LYS A 60 -3.19 15.90 34.23
C LYS A 60 -2.51 16.05 32.87
N THR A 61 -2.43 14.97 32.16
CA THR A 61 -1.97 14.98 30.75
C THR A 61 -3.06 15.53 29.83
N GLU A 62 -2.67 15.97 28.63
CA GLU A 62 -3.58 16.40 27.56
C GLU A 62 -4.67 15.35 27.28
N ALA A 63 -4.29 14.05 27.22
CA ALA A 63 -5.21 12.95 26.99
C ALA A 63 -6.27 12.85 28.11
N GLN A 64 -5.86 12.95 29.36
CA GLN A 64 -6.78 12.90 30.49
C GLN A 64 -7.76 14.07 30.48
N ILE A 65 -7.31 15.27 30.12
CA ILE A 65 -8.17 16.45 29.99
C ILE A 65 -9.17 16.27 28.86
N MET A 66 -8.74 15.70 27.72
CA MET A 66 -9.63 15.38 26.60
C MET A 66 -10.70 14.37 26.99
N ASP A 67 -10.33 13.30 27.69
CA ASP A 67 -11.25 12.27 28.15
C ASP A 67 -12.30 12.84 29.12
N GLU A 68 -11.87 13.69 30.05
CA GLU A 68 -12.78 14.36 30.97
C GLU A 68 -13.75 15.32 30.26
N LYS A 69 -13.25 16.08 29.29
CA LYS A 69 -14.09 16.98 28.50
C LYS A 69 -15.05 16.21 27.59
N ALA A 70 -14.61 15.12 27.02
CA ALA A 70 -15.47 14.23 26.23
C ALA A 70 -16.59 13.62 27.09
N ALA A 71 -16.27 13.17 28.31
CA ALA A 71 -17.25 12.65 29.25
C ALA A 71 -18.26 13.72 29.66
N GLU A 72 -17.79 14.92 30.03
CA GLU A 72 -18.64 16.06 30.40
C GLU A 72 -19.60 16.46 29.26
N LEU A 73 -19.09 16.52 28.01
CA LEU A 73 -19.91 16.86 26.85
C LEU A 73 -20.92 15.75 26.53
N SER A 74 -20.53 14.47 26.66
CA SER A 74 -21.43 13.34 26.40
C SER A 74 -22.61 13.29 27.38
N GLU A 75 -22.44 13.77 28.59
CA GLU A 75 -23.54 13.89 29.54
C GLU A 75 -24.50 15.05 29.21
N LYS A 76 -23.97 16.15 28.67
CA LYS A 76 -24.75 17.34 28.31
C LYS A 76 -25.45 17.21 26.95
N GLU A 77 -24.78 16.52 26.00
CA GLU A 77 -25.26 16.36 24.62
C GLU A 77 -25.63 14.93 24.32
N GLN A 78 -26.92 14.64 24.32
CA GLN A 78 -27.45 13.29 24.09
C GLN A 78 -27.04 12.71 22.73
N SER A 79 -26.94 13.54 21.69
CA SER A 79 -26.49 13.14 20.35
C SER A 79 -25.05 12.64 20.37
N LEU A 80 -24.15 13.30 21.11
CA LEU A 80 -22.77 12.89 21.27
C LEU A 80 -22.67 11.57 22.06
N LYS A 81 -23.46 11.42 23.11
CA LYS A 81 -23.53 10.17 23.88
C LYS A 81 -23.89 8.96 23.01
N TYR A 82 -24.94 9.10 22.18
CA TYR A 82 -25.35 8.05 21.27
C TYR A 82 -24.30 7.77 20.18
N LEU A 83 -23.67 8.80 19.65
CA LEU A 83 -22.59 8.64 18.68
C LEU A 83 -21.40 7.87 19.25
N ILE A 84 -20.97 8.19 20.47
CA ILE A 84 -19.89 7.47 21.16
C ILE A 84 -20.28 6.00 21.37
N ALA A 85 -21.50 5.72 21.82
CA ALA A 85 -22.00 4.37 22.03
C ALA A 85 -22.04 3.58 20.69
N GLU A 86 -22.52 4.20 19.62
CA GLU A 86 -22.57 3.58 18.28
C GLU A 86 -21.16 3.21 17.77
N TYR A 87 -20.17 4.11 17.93
CA TYR A 87 -18.79 3.81 17.57
C TYR A 87 -18.19 2.70 18.42
N HIS A 88 -18.42 2.72 19.74
CA HIS A 88 -17.95 1.69 20.64
C HIS A 88 -18.54 0.30 20.27
N ASP A 89 -19.85 0.22 20.07
CA ASP A 89 -20.51 -1.02 19.69
C ASP A 89 -20.10 -1.50 18.29
N GLY A 90 -19.90 -0.58 17.37
CA GLY A 90 -19.37 -0.87 16.03
C GLY A 90 -17.96 -1.45 16.08
N LEU A 91 -17.06 -0.90 16.90
CA LEU A 91 -15.71 -1.42 17.08
C LEU A 91 -15.71 -2.80 17.75
N LEU A 92 -16.56 -3.03 18.75
CA LEU A 92 -16.72 -4.36 19.38
C LEU A 92 -17.26 -5.38 18.40
N LEU A 93 -18.27 -5.03 17.63
CA LEU A 93 -18.83 -5.91 16.60
C LEU A 93 -17.80 -6.26 15.53
N TYR A 94 -17.03 -5.27 15.07
CA TYR A 94 -15.93 -5.48 14.13
C TYR A 94 -14.91 -6.47 14.70
N GLU A 95 -14.43 -6.23 15.91
CA GLU A 95 -13.39 -7.07 16.54
C GLU A 95 -13.86 -8.51 16.77
N ILE A 96 -15.08 -8.69 17.25
CA ILE A 96 -15.68 -10.02 17.43
C ILE A 96 -15.85 -10.73 16.08
N SER A 97 -16.37 -10.02 15.08
CA SER A 97 -16.54 -10.57 13.73
C SER A 97 -15.20 -10.95 13.10
N ASN A 98 -14.18 -10.12 13.28
CA ASN A 98 -12.85 -10.41 12.80
C ASN A 98 -12.28 -11.68 13.41
N ARG A 99 -12.24 -11.78 14.74
CA ARG A 99 -11.67 -12.92 15.47
C ARG A 99 -12.46 -14.21 15.30
N MET A 100 -13.79 -14.13 15.33
CA MET A 100 -14.64 -15.31 15.37
C MET A 100 -14.99 -15.84 13.99
N ILE A 101 -15.02 -15.00 12.97
CA ILE A 101 -15.52 -15.33 11.64
C ILE A 101 -14.44 -15.13 10.57
N TRP A 102 -13.98 -13.89 10.36
CA TRP A 102 -13.18 -13.56 9.17
C TRP A 102 -11.79 -14.15 9.20
N GLU A 103 -11.07 -14.01 10.32
CA GLU A 103 -9.73 -14.61 10.47
C GLU A 103 -9.79 -16.14 10.36
N LYS A 104 -10.76 -16.78 11.01
CA LYS A 104 -10.94 -18.23 10.92
C LYS A 104 -11.25 -18.67 9.50
N ALA A 105 -12.19 -17.99 8.83
CA ALA A 105 -12.55 -18.30 7.46
C ALA A 105 -11.37 -18.08 6.49
N ALA A 106 -10.57 -17.01 6.70
CA ALA A 106 -9.40 -16.72 5.87
C ALA A 106 -8.26 -17.73 6.05
N GLN A 107 -8.17 -18.40 7.20
CA GLN A 107 -7.11 -19.36 7.53
C GLN A 107 -7.54 -20.82 7.29
N ASP A 108 -8.80 -21.11 7.08
CA ASP A 108 -9.29 -22.46 6.83
C ASP A 108 -9.02 -22.90 5.38
N GLU A 109 -7.76 -23.28 5.11
CA GLU A 109 -7.32 -23.73 3.78
C GLU A 109 -8.10 -24.93 3.27
N ALA A 110 -8.57 -25.79 4.17
CA ALA A 110 -9.37 -26.96 3.79
C ALA A 110 -10.76 -26.56 3.29
N ALA A 111 -11.45 -25.70 4.04
CA ALA A 111 -12.76 -25.18 3.64
C ALA A 111 -12.65 -24.32 2.37
N LEU A 112 -11.64 -23.45 2.26
CA LEU A 112 -11.39 -22.62 1.08
C LEU A 112 -11.15 -23.49 -0.17
N THR A 113 -10.33 -24.54 -0.03
CA THR A 113 -10.08 -25.49 -1.12
C THR A 113 -11.32 -26.26 -1.53
N ALA A 114 -12.13 -26.73 -0.57
CA ALA A 114 -13.39 -27.41 -0.83
C ALA A 114 -14.40 -26.49 -1.53
N TYR A 115 -14.51 -25.25 -1.05
CA TYR A 115 -15.36 -24.23 -1.67
C TYR A 115 -14.93 -23.92 -3.11
N PHE A 116 -13.64 -23.70 -3.36
CA PHE A 116 -13.11 -23.50 -4.69
C PHE A 116 -13.45 -24.67 -5.63
N LYS A 117 -13.24 -25.92 -5.19
CA LYS A 117 -13.57 -27.11 -6.00
C LYS A 117 -15.04 -27.14 -6.40
N LYS A 118 -15.94 -26.83 -5.46
CA LYS A 118 -17.39 -26.80 -5.69
C LYS A 118 -17.81 -25.67 -6.63
N HIS A 119 -17.16 -24.50 -6.53
CA HIS A 119 -17.51 -23.29 -7.26
C HIS A 119 -16.51 -22.94 -8.36
N LYS A 120 -15.71 -23.90 -8.83
CA LYS A 120 -14.63 -23.68 -9.81
C LYS A 120 -15.09 -22.96 -11.07
N LYS A 121 -16.32 -23.15 -11.51
CA LYS A 121 -16.87 -22.49 -12.70
C LYS A 121 -17.04 -20.98 -12.54
N THR A 122 -17.23 -20.50 -11.31
CA THR A 122 -17.37 -19.08 -10.99
C THR A 122 -16.02 -18.35 -11.05
N TYR A 123 -14.92 -19.07 -10.78
CA TYR A 123 -13.57 -18.53 -10.78
C TYR A 123 -12.91 -18.78 -12.14
N GLN A 124 -13.28 -17.98 -13.14
CA GLN A 124 -12.67 -18.03 -14.47
C GLN A 124 -11.86 -16.76 -14.71
N TRP A 125 -10.81 -16.87 -15.50
CA TRP A 125 -10.03 -15.72 -15.93
C TRP A 125 -10.46 -15.30 -17.33
N ASP A 126 -10.39 -14.00 -17.61
CA ASP A 126 -10.69 -13.43 -18.92
C ASP A 126 -9.61 -13.80 -19.96
N SER A 127 -8.39 -14.11 -19.50
CA SER A 127 -7.25 -14.49 -20.34
C SER A 127 -6.35 -15.48 -19.62
N PRO A 128 -5.57 -16.29 -20.38
CA PRO A 128 -4.57 -17.19 -19.79
C PRO A 128 -3.56 -16.45 -18.93
N ARG A 129 -3.10 -17.10 -17.85
CA ARG A 129 -2.08 -16.56 -16.93
C ARG A 129 -0.88 -17.50 -16.88
N TYR A 130 0.30 -16.91 -16.73
CA TYR A 130 1.54 -17.65 -16.54
C TYR A 130 1.87 -17.78 -15.08
N LYS A 131 1.78 -19.00 -14.54
CA LYS A 131 2.21 -19.32 -13.17
C LYS A 131 3.66 -19.72 -13.18
N GLY A 132 4.54 -18.84 -12.70
CA GLY A 132 5.96 -19.04 -12.82
C GLY A 132 6.82 -17.95 -12.23
N ILE A 133 8.05 -17.93 -12.70
CA ILE A 133 9.02 -16.89 -12.37
C ILE A 133 9.60 -16.26 -13.64
N ALA A 134 9.84 -14.95 -13.56
CA ALA A 134 10.82 -14.24 -14.37
C ALA A 134 12.11 -14.16 -13.55
N TYR A 135 13.25 -14.52 -14.11
CA TYR A 135 14.53 -14.47 -13.41
C TYR A 135 15.61 -13.84 -14.26
N TYR A 136 16.55 -13.22 -13.57
CA TYR A 136 17.74 -12.62 -14.16
C TYR A 136 18.97 -13.17 -13.42
N VAL A 137 19.93 -13.72 -14.17
CA VAL A 137 21.15 -14.32 -13.63
C VAL A 137 22.39 -13.63 -14.17
N LYS A 138 23.47 -13.71 -13.41
CA LYS A 138 24.75 -13.10 -13.79
C LYS A 138 25.40 -13.80 -14.96
N GLU A 139 25.34 -15.13 -15.00
CA GLU A 139 26.00 -15.96 -16.00
C GLU A 139 25.00 -16.86 -16.76
N ALA A 140 25.24 -17.08 -18.03
CA ALA A 140 24.41 -17.98 -18.87
C ALA A 140 24.43 -19.44 -18.41
N SER A 141 25.53 -19.88 -17.79
CA SER A 141 25.67 -21.22 -17.17
C SER A 141 24.65 -21.45 -16.05
N ASP A 142 24.23 -20.40 -15.36
CA ASP A 142 23.29 -20.46 -14.24
C ASP A 142 21.85 -20.77 -14.67
N VAL A 143 21.48 -20.51 -15.94
CA VAL A 143 20.15 -20.83 -16.49
C VAL A 143 19.79 -22.32 -16.33
N LYS A 144 20.73 -23.22 -16.60
CA LYS A 144 20.52 -24.65 -16.42
C LYS A 144 20.35 -25.01 -14.95
N LYS A 145 21.14 -24.41 -14.07
CA LYS A 145 21.06 -24.62 -12.61
C LYS A 145 19.73 -24.15 -12.04
N VAL A 146 19.22 -23.00 -12.48
CA VAL A 146 17.87 -22.51 -12.08
C VAL A 146 16.81 -23.57 -12.35
N LYS A 147 16.76 -24.09 -13.59
CA LYS A 147 15.79 -25.12 -13.96
C LYS A 147 15.95 -26.42 -13.16
N GLN A 148 17.18 -26.83 -12.87
CA GLN A 148 17.47 -28.00 -12.05
C GLN A 148 17.02 -27.84 -10.60
N CYS A 149 17.30 -26.69 -9.99
CA CYS A 149 16.91 -26.38 -8.61
C CYS A 149 15.40 -26.38 -8.41
N LEU A 150 14.64 -25.96 -9.41
CA LEU A 150 13.18 -25.84 -9.32
C LEU A 150 12.43 -27.12 -9.70
N ARG A 151 13.09 -28.06 -10.35
CA ARG A 151 12.46 -29.32 -10.79
C ARG A 151 11.97 -30.12 -9.60
N GLY A 152 10.67 -30.44 -9.57
CA GLY A 152 10.03 -31.22 -8.50
C GLY A 152 9.79 -30.47 -7.20
N LYS A 153 10.07 -29.17 -7.14
CA LYS A 153 9.78 -28.32 -5.97
C LYS A 153 8.40 -27.67 -6.07
N ALA A 154 7.75 -27.45 -4.91
CA ALA A 154 6.51 -26.71 -4.85
C ALA A 154 6.71 -25.26 -5.28
N PHE A 155 5.70 -24.67 -5.91
CA PHE A 155 5.78 -23.30 -6.45
C PHE A 155 6.10 -22.27 -5.35
N GLU A 156 5.57 -22.49 -4.15
CA GLU A 156 5.78 -21.62 -2.99
C GLU A 156 7.23 -21.58 -2.55
N GLU A 157 7.97 -22.69 -2.70
CA GLU A 157 9.36 -22.83 -2.24
C GLU A 157 10.37 -22.22 -3.22
N TRP A 158 9.98 -21.94 -4.46
CA TRP A 158 10.91 -21.54 -5.53
C TRP A 158 11.81 -20.35 -5.19
N PRO A 159 11.31 -19.24 -4.60
CA PRO A 159 12.17 -18.11 -4.27
C PRO A 159 13.24 -18.45 -3.23
N GLU A 160 12.87 -19.23 -2.22
CA GLU A 160 13.79 -19.59 -1.15
C GLU A 160 14.85 -20.60 -1.61
N VAL A 161 14.45 -21.57 -2.44
CA VAL A 161 15.38 -22.53 -3.07
C VAL A 161 16.42 -21.80 -3.93
N LEU A 162 15.98 -20.84 -4.74
CA LEU A 162 16.88 -20.05 -5.58
C LEU A 162 17.76 -19.11 -4.77
N ARG A 163 17.20 -18.47 -3.75
CA ARG A 163 17.96 -17.61 -2.85
C ARG A 163 19.12 -18.36 -2.18
N LYS A 164 18.85 -19.54 -1.64
CA LYS A 164 19.87 -20.40 -1.01
C LYS A 164 20.91 -20.95 -2.00
N ALA A 165 20.50 -21.22 -3.23
CA ALA A 165 21.40 -21.81 -4.24
C ALA A 165 22.31 -20.78 -4.92
N PHE A 166 21.90 -19.51 -5.01
CA PHE A 166 22.58 -18.50 -5.81
C PHE A 166 23.04 -17.28 -5.04
N ASN A 167 22.28 -16.83 -4.03
CA ASN A 167 22.56 -15.59 -3.29
C ASN A 167 23.19 -15.95 -1.94
N THR A 168 24.41 -16.48 -1.98
CA THR A 168 25.25 -16.78 -0.81
C THR A 168 26.32 -15.69 -0.63
N ASP A 169 26.85 -15.54 0.57
CA ASP A 169 28.01 -14.69 0.89
C ASP A 169 27.86 -13.23 0.46
N ASN A 170 26.69 -12.64 0.67
CA ASN A 170 26.36 -11.26 0.28
C ASN A 170 26.51 -10.96 -1.22
N THR A 171 26.60 -11.99 -2.07
CA THR A 171 26.71 -11.84 -3.51
C THR A 171 25.36 -12.07 -4.19
N LEU A 172 24.83 -11.04 -4.86
CA LEU A 172 23.61 -11.15 -5.66
C LEU A 172 23.92 -11.78 -7.02
N ARG A 173 23.55 -13.06 -7.22
CA ARG A 173 23.73 -13.77 -8.49
C ARG A 173 22.44 -14.00 -9.26
N ILE A 174 21.29 -13.94 -8.57
CA ILE A 174 19.96 -14.10 -9.18
C ILE A 174 18.99 -13.10 -8.62
N ARG A 175 18.16 -12.53 -9.49
CA ARG A 175 16.94 -11.79 -9.16
C ARG A 175 15.75 -12.58 -9.68
N VAL A 176 14.69 -12.69 -8.87
CA VAL A 176 13.52 -13.51 -9.20
C VAL A 176 12.26 -12.71 -8.89
N GLU A 177 11.35 -12.72 -9.84
CA GLU A 177 9.98 -12.26 -9.67
C GLU A 177 9.06 -13.46 -9.85
N LYS A 178 8.35 -13.85 -8.78
CA LYS A 178 7.41 -14.97 -8.77
C LYS A 178 5.99 -14.48 -8.79
N GLY A 179 5.15 -15.08 -9.61
CA GLY A 179 3.74 -14.68 -9.65
C GLY A 179 2.88 -15.52 -10.56
N LEU A 180 1.63 -15.07 -10.63
CA LEU A 180 0.63 -15.49 -11.59
C LEU A 180 0.37 -14.30 -12.51
N PHE A 181 1.10 -14.26 -13.62
CA PHE A 181 1.17 -13.13 -14.53
C PHE A 181 0.12 -13.22 -15.63
N LYS A 182 -0.60 -12.16 -15.85
CA LYS A 182 -1.36 -11.91 -17.07
C LYS A 182 -0.51 -11.11 -18.07
N GLN A 183 -0.96 -11.03 -19.29
CA GLN A 183 -0.33 -10.20 -20.30
C GLN A 183 -0.32 -8.73 -19.84
N GLY A 184 0.85 -8.09 -19.88
CA GLY A 184 1.08 -6.71 -19.44
C GLY A 184 1.70 -6.59 -18.05
N ASP A 185 1.74 -7.67 -17.26
CA ASP A 185 2.28 -7.60 -15.88
C ASP A 185 3.81 -7.61 -15.84
N ASN A 186 4.47 -8.30 -16.79
CA ASN A 186 5.93 -8.40 -16.81
C ASN A 186 6.45 -8.50 -18.26
N ALA A 187 7.27 -7.56 -18.68
CA ALA A 187 7.77 -7.45 -20.05
C ALA A 187 8.57 -8.68 -20.53
N LEU A 188 9.33 -9.35 -19.63
CA LEU A 188 10.06 -10.55 -19.97
C LEU A 188 9.11 -11.73 -20.26
N ILE A 189 8.09 -11.90 -19.42
CA ILE A 189 7.07 -12.94 -19.61
C ILE A 189 6.23 -12.65 -20.84
N ASP A 190 5.90 -11.38 -21.08
CA ASP A 190 5.17 -10.97 -22.29
C ASP A 190 5.94 -11.37 -23.55
N ARG A 191 7.24 -11.15 -23.59
CA ARG A 191 8.08 -11.54 -24.72
C ARG A 191 8.23 -13.06 -24.86
N GLU A 192 8.62 -13.73 -23.77
CA GLU A 192 9.01 -15.14 -23.82
C GLU A 192 7.82 -16.12 -23.84
N VAL A 193 6.68 -15.73 -23.26
CA VAL A 193 5.52 -16.62 -23.08
C VAL A 193 4.33 -16.18 -23.91
N PHE A 194 4.01 -14.87 -23.88
CA PHE A 194 2.86 -14.33 -24.61
C PHE A 194 3.22 -13.86 -26.03
N HIS A 195 4.52 -13.95 -26.43
CA HIS A 195 5.03 -13.58 -27.76
C HIS A 195 4.64 -12.16 -28.19
N LYS A 196 4.71 -11.22 -27.24
CA LYS A 196 4.47 -9.80 -27.49
C LYS A 196 5.79 -9.08 -27.76
N ASP A 197 5.75 -8.12 -28.65
CA ASP A 197 6.88 -7.24 -28.88
C ASP A 197 6.97 -6.22 -27.74
N THR A 198 7.81 -6.55 -26.75
CA THR A 198 8.05 -5.73 -25.56
C THR A 198 9.53 -5.53 -25.31
N THR A 199 9.91 -4.32 -24.95
CA THR A 199 11.29 -4.00 -24.57
C THR A 199 11.55 -4.47 -23.14
N VAL A 200 12.42 -5.44 -22.99
CA VAL A 200 12.86 -5.92 -21.67
C VAL A 200 14.06 -5.08 -21.20
N VAL A 201 13.92 -4.42 -20.06
CA VAL A 201 15.01 -3.65 -19.45
C VAL A 201 16.08 -4.59 -18.96
N GLN A 202 17.29 -4.46 -19.53
CA GLN A 202 18.43 -5.28 -19.14
C GLN A 202 18.93 -4.88 -17.75
N GLN A 203 19.07 -5.88 -16.86
CA GLN A 203 19.61 -5.67 -15.51
C GLN A 203 21.15 -5.64 -15.57
N LYS A 204 21.77 -4.53 -15.16
CA LYS A 204 23.23 -4.34 -15.21
C LYS A 204 24.02 -5.47 -14.54
N ASP A 205 23.54 -5.94 -13.35
CA ASP A 205 24.22 -6.95 -12.55
C ASP A 205 23.87 -8.38 -12.96
N CYS A 206 22.76 -8.59 -13.66
CA CYS A 206 22.22 -9.89 -14.06
C CYS A 206 21.70 -9.82 -15.51
N PRO A 207 22.59 -9.82 -16.52
CA PRO A 207 22.22 -9.53 -17.90
C PRO A 207 21.47 -10.67 -18.60
N VAL A 208 21.50 -11.89 -18.05
CA VAL A 208 20.86 -13.05 -18.66
C VAL A 208 19.51 -13.28 -18.04
N ALA A 209 18.46 -13.13 -18.85
CA ALA A 209 17.08 -13.27 -18.43
C ALA A 209 16.47 -14.61 -18.87
N GLY A 210 15.50 -15.12 -18.13
CA GLY A 210 14.74 -16.30 -18.49
C GLY A 210 13.47 -16.46 -17.69
N VAL A 211 12.63 -17.39 -18.13
CA VAL A 211 11.38 -17.72 -17.45
C VAL A 211 11.30 -19.21 -17.14
N TYR A 212 10.62 -19.55 -16.05
CA TYR A 212 10.33 -20.95 -15.70
C TYR A 212 8.95 -21.03 -15.05
N GLY A 213 8.07 -21.87 -15.62
CA GLY A 213 6.70 -22.00 -15.15
C GLY A 213 5.79 -22.67 -16.15
N LYS A 214 4.49 -22.42 -16.03
CA LYS A 214 3.44 -23.01 -16.89
C LYS A 214 2.39 -21.97 -17.23
N LEU A 215 1.95 -21.99 -18.49
CA LEU A 215 0.77 -21.24 -18.94
C LEU A 215 -0.49 -21.99 -18.51
N LEU A 216 -1.38 -21.32 -17.81
CA LEU A 216 -2.65 -21.84 -17.33
C LEU A 216 -3.79 -21.10 -18.06
N LYS A 217 -4.72 -21.85 -18.64
CA LYS A 217 -5.92 -21.30 -19.30
C LYS A 217 -7.02 -20.94 -18.32
N ALA A 218 -7.04 -21.57 -17.16
CA ALA A 218 -8.01 -21.37 -16.09
C ALA A 218 -7.37 -21.73 -14.74
N PRO A 219 -7.90 -21.26 -13.60
CA PRO A 219 -7.43 -21.62 -12.28
C PRO A 219 -7.48 -23.13 -12.06
N LYS A 220 -6.40 -23.68 -11.51
CA LYS A 220 -6.32 -25.12 -11.19
C LYS A 220 -6.55 -25.40 -9.71
N GLU A 221 -6.07 -24.53 -8.87
CA GLU A 221 -6.12 -24.65 -7.42
C GLU A 221 -6.58 -23.35 -6.74
N MET A 222 -6.96 -23.41 -5.48
CA MET A 222 -7.47 -22.26 -4.73
C MET A 222 -6.46 -21.12 -4.65
N SER A 223 -5.16 -21.43 -4.52
CA SER A 223 -4.08 -20.45 -4.50
C SER A 223 -4.02 -19.58 -5.77
N ASP A 224 -4.53 -20.08 -6.90
CA ASP A 224 -4.55 -19.33 -8.16
C ASP A 224 -5.59 -18.20 -8.19
N VAL A 225 -6.53 -18.19 -7.22
CA VAL A 225 -7.63 -17.21 -7.13
C VAL A 225 -7.70 -16.50 -5.78
N ARG A 226 -6.72 -16.70 -4.92
CA ARG A 226 -6.74 -16.18 -3.54
C ARG A 226 -6.77 -14.65 -3.44
N GLY A 227 -6.50 -13.93 -4.49
CA GLY A 227 -6.53 -12.47 -4.53
C GLY A 227 -7.72 -11.90 -5.32
N LEU A 228 -8.64 -12.72 -5.73
CA LEU A 228 -9.88 -12.37 -6.38
C LEU A 228 -11.02 -12.43 -5.39
#